data_d8c14c9b5b1a84ca9d28f2563152e381
#
_entry.id   d8c14c9b5b1a84ca9d28f2563152e381
#
_cell.length_a   1.000
_cell.length_b   1.000
_cell.length_c   1.000
_cell.angle_alpha   90.00
_cell.angle_beta   90.00
_cell.angle_gamma   90.00
#
_symmetry.space_group_name_H-M   'P 1'
#
loop_
_entity.id
_entity.type
_entity.pdbx_description
1 polymer ?
#
loop_
_entity_poly.entity_id
_entity_poly.type
_entity_poly.pdbx_seq_one_letter_code
_entity_poly.pdbx_strand_id
1 'polypeptide(L)'
;MIKLSYSTFGLTNMSFLDAIDVVDKAGYSGIELSFHRDQFNPFNITEEDIANVKRKLQTAQVKAACVATASHFFTPSRPHEPSLMSLDLAGRKRRINLVKRGIEVARKLGVSLVTFGSGFIRDEHVMNPSVNPRELLMDSIHECLKEIRGDEDITLLIEPEPGMFIETIEQGMSLVDEINSPRFRLHLDMCHMYCSERDYIAALGKAAPYTRYLHVSDAQQGCNLKIVKMADDLAFDLNFANYLVYFPDTADYLLIDGDHPMYFYDDPVPPQRQTQIERILGGVNIQKTAAHVDYNRLYAGATPLDNEIFTYLISVPGLSYDVLERAKPIIAYLRGTKNADGKPFMDKMAANTLTGIVHYHEIPGEGTMDFAASFNALAENAFSGYASVELYHHVQSWEKALDDSFRHLSRYV
;
A
#
# COMPACT_ATOMS: atom_id res chain seq x y z
N MET A 1 -12.67 21.85 4.94
CA MET A 1 -11.26 22.27 4.66
C MET A 1 -10.35 21.06 4.89
N ILE A 2 -9.51 20.76 3.94
CA ILE A 2 -8.49 19.72 4.05
C ILE A 2 -7.27 20.29 4.77
N LYS A 3 -6.62 19.50 5.61
CA LYS A 3 -5.43 19.88 6.37
C LYS A 3 -4.30 18.90 6.07
N LEU A 4 -3.09 19.38 5.85
CA LEU A 4 -1.95 18.51 5.64
C LEU A 4 -1.48 17.86 6.95
N SER A 5 -1.18 16.59 6.86
CA SER A 5 -0.59 15.75 7.90
C SER A 5 0.60 14.98 7.34
N TYR A 6 1.42 14.41 8.20
CA TYR A 6 2.54 13.55 7.79
C TYR A 6 2.55 12.28 8.64
N SER A 7 2.81 11.13 8.00
CA SER A 7 2.87 9.85 8.70
C SER A 7 4.25 9.60 9.31
N THR A 8 4.26 9.21 10.59
CA THR A 8 5.50 8.80 11.27
C THR A 8 6.13 7.56 10.63
N PHE A 9 5.40 6.84 9.76
CA PHE A 9 5.96 5.69 9.05
C PHE A 9 7.12 6.05 8.12
N GLY A 10 7.13 7.28 7.59
CA GLY A 10 8.28 7.85 6.85
C GLY A 10 9.44 8.35 7.72
N LEU A 11 9.33 8.28 9.06
CA LEU A 11 10.29 8.86 10.02
C LEU A 11 10.81 7.82 11.02
N THR A 12 10.90 6.57 10.62
CA THR A 12 11.25 5.45 11.52
C THR A 12 12.73 5.40 11.92
N ASN A 13 13.57 6.24 11.32
CA ASN A 13 15.01 6.38 11.66
C ASN A 13 15.30 7.34 12.83
N MET A 14 14.27 7.87 13.47
CA MET A 14 14.39 8.76 14.62
C MET A 14 13.45 8.34 15.77
N SER A 15 13.59 8.99 16.94
CA SER A 15 12.66 8.73 18.04
C SER A 15 11.26 9.25 17.69
N PHE A 16 10.22 8.62 18.25
CA PHE A 16 8.85 9.03 18.00
C PHE A 16 8.56 10.48 18.42
N LEU A 17 9.19 10.96 19.49
CA LEU A 17 9.06 12.35 19.95
C LEU A 17 9.77 13.33 19.01
N ASP A 18 10.92 12.94 18.45
CA ASP A 18 11.61 13.75 17.44
C ASP A 18 10.82 13.82 16.13
N ALA A 19 10.15 12.72 15.75
CA ALA A 19 9.25 12.72 14.59
C ALA A 19 8.12 13.75 14.73
N ILE A 20 7.54 13.90 15.93
CA ILE A 20 6.56 14.96 16.20
C ILE A 20 7.17 16.35 16.01
N ASP A 21 8.41 16.55 16.51
CA ASP A 21 9.08 17.85 16.39
C ASP A 21 9.38 18.25 14.95
N VAL A 22 9.86 17.32 14.13
CA VAL A 22 10.21 17.67 12.74
C VAL A 22 8.97 17.95 11.91
N VAL A 23 7.87 17.21 12.12
CA VAL A 23 6.58 17.46 11.46
C VAL A 23 5.98 18.81 11.88
N ASP A 24 6.06 19.14 13.18
CA ASP A 24 5.58 20.43 13.71
C ASP A 24 6.37 21.61 13.12
N LYS A 25 7.70 21.50 13.08
CA LYS A 25 8.59 22.52 12.51
C LYS A 25 8.41 22.72 11.00
N ALA A 26 8.05 21.66 10.27
CA ALA A 26 7.78 21.74 8.84
C ALA A 26 6.44 22.42 8.51
N GLY A 27 5.60 22.70 9.50
CA GLY A 27 4.36 23.47 9.34
C GLY A 27 3.11 22.64 9.05
N TYR A 28 3.17 21.32 9.16
CA TYR A 28 2.00 20.46 9.02
C TYR A 28 0.99 20.73 10.13
N SER A 29 -0.31 20.58 9.81
CA SER A 29 -1.38 20.72 10.77
C SER A 29 -1.69 19.45 11.55
N GLY A 30 -1.28 18.30 11.00
CA GLY A 30 -1.51 16.99 11.58
C GLY A 30 -0.29 16.07 11.53
N ILE A 31 -0.34 15.05 12.36
CA ILE A 31 0.62 13.94 12.35
C ILE A 31 -0.14 12.62 12.50
N GLU A 32 0.18 11.65 11.66
CA GLU A 32 -0.29 10.29 11.82
C GLU A 32 0.68 9.51 12.71
N LEU A 33 0.11 8.80 13.66
CA LEU A 33 0.84 7.99 14.62
C LEU A 33 0.84 6.53 14.16
N SER A 34 1.84 6.16 13.39
CA SER A 34 1.95 4.81 12.83
C SER A 34 2.68 3.86 13.79
N PHE A 35 2.13 2.68 14.00
CA PHE A 35 2.80 1.66 14.79
C PHE A 35 4.03 1.13 14.06
N HIS A 36 5.14 1.05 14.78
CA HIS A 36 6.38 0.48 14.29
C HIS A 36 7.05 -0.33 15.41
N ARG A 37 7.65 -1.47 15.06
CA ARG A 37 8.21 -2.40 16.05
C ARG A 37 9.27 -1.78 16.94
N ASP A 38 10.11 -0.91 16.36
CA ASP A 38 11.27 -0.35 17.01
C ASP A 38 11.09 1.11 17.47
N GLN A 39 9.99 1.78 17.01
CA GLN A 39 9.75 3.18 17.32
C GLN A 39 8.50 3.40 18.18
N PHE A 40 7.34 2.93 17.76
CA PHE A 40 6.07 3.10 18.45
C PHE A 40 5.32 1.76 18.51
N ASN A 41 5.80 0.88 19.39
CA ASN A 41 5.30 -0.48 19.50
C ASN A 41 4.14 -0.56 20.50
N PRO A 42 2.89 -0.79 20.07
CA PRO A 42 1.72 -0.76 20.94
C PRO A 42 1.70 -1.84 22.02
N PHE A 43 2.53 -2.88 21.90
CA PHE A 43 2.63 -3.94 22.91
C PHE A 43 3.70 -3.67 23.98
N ASN A 44 4.61 -2.74 23.73
CA ASN A 44 5.71 -2.40 24.65
C ASN A 44 5.59 -0.98 25.20
N ILE A 45 4.72 -0.16 24.62
CA ILE A 45 4.53 1.23 25.03
C ILE A 45 3.95 1.29 26.45
N THR A 46 4.57 2.07 27.30
CA THR A 46 4.16 2.27 28.69
C THR A 46 3.17 3.43 28.84
N GLU A 47 2.54 3.54 30.01
CA GLU A 47 1.71 4.70 30.35
C GLU A 47 2.52 6.01 30.37
N GLU A 48 3.79 5.92 30.74
CA GLU A 48 4.70 7.06 30.71
C GLU A 48 5.01 7.52 29.28
N ASP A 49 5.23 6.58 28.34
CA ASP A 49 5.43 6.89 26.94
C ASP A 49 4.21 7.59 26.34
N ILE A 50 3.01 7.07 26.62
CA ILE A 50 1.76 7.70 26.22
C ILE A 50 1.63 9.11 26.81
N ALA A 51 1.97 9.28 28.09
CA ALA A 51 1.93 10.59 28.71
C ALA A 51 2.95 11.56 28.10
N ASN A 52 4.15 11.08 27.71
CA ASN A 52 5.16 11.86 27.03
C ASN A 52 4.67 12.33 25.64
N VAL A 53 4.11 11.41 24.83
CA VAL A 53 3.52 11.73 23.53
C VAL A 53 2.39 12.76 23.70
N LYS A 54 1.50 12.55 24.66
CA LYS A 54 0.40 13.47 24.93
C LYS A 54 0.88 14.87 25.31
N ARG A 55 1.87 14.98 26.20
CA ARG A 55 2.48 16.28 26.56
C ARG A 55 3.11 16.95 25.35
N LYS A 56 3.82 16.18 24.51
CA LYS A 56 4.44 16.68 23.30
C LYS A 56 3.41 17.29 22.34
N LEU A 57 2.34 16.54 22.04
CA LEU A 57 1.23 16.99 21.19
C LEU A 57 0.47 18.20 21.77
N GLN A 58 0.42 18.35 23.11
CA GLN A 58 -0.21 19.51 23.74
C GLN A 58 0.58 20.80 23.53
N THR A 59 1.90 20.71 23.42
CA THR A 59 2.80 21.87 23.23
C THR A 59 3.08 22.16 21.75
N ALA A 60 2.86 21.20 20.86
CA ALA A 60 3.02 21.33 19.43
C ALA A 60 1.81 22.02 18.77
N GLN A 61 2.04 22.65 17.60
CA GLN A 61 0.97 23.15 16.72
C GLN A 61 0.24 21.97 16.06
N VAL A 62 1.00 20.95 15.66
CA VAL A 62 0.52 19.73 15.01
C VAL A 62 -0.42 18.94 15.93
N LYS A 63 -1.49 18.37 15.36
CA LYS A 63 -2.44 17.52 16.09
C LYS A 63 -2.36 16.09 15.60
N ALA A 64 -2.54 15.11 16.51
CA ALA A 64 -2.65 13.72 16.10
C ALA A 64 -3.89 13.53 15.22
N ALA A 65 -3.68 13.11 13.99
CA ALA A 65 -4.71 12.98 12.96
C ALA A 65 -5.35 11.60 12.96
N CYS A 66 -4.52 10.56 13.06
CA CYS A 66 -4.94 9.15 12.98
C CYS A 66 -3.93 8.28 13.73
N VAL A 67 -4.36 7.10 14.18
CA VAL A 67 -3.49 6.00 14.59
C VAL A 67 -3.51 4.95 13.48
N ALA A 68 -2.36 4.68 12.86
CA ALA A 68 -2.23 3.66 11.83
C ALA A 68 -1.65 2.35 12.40
N THR A 69 -2.36 1.24 12.13
CA THR A 69 -1.93 -0.10 12.58
C THR A 69 -1.08 -0.75 11.48
N ALA A 70 0.19 -0.43 11.46
CA ALA A 70 1.16 -0.73 10.40
C ALA A 70 1.05 -2.11 9.75
N SER A 71 1.17 -2.12 8.43
CA SER A 71 1.08 -3.31 7.59
C SER A 71 2.15 -4.35 7.91
N HIS A 72 3.40 -3.93 8.09
CA HIS A 72 4.58 -4.77 8.30
C HIS A 72 4.87 -5.12 9.78
N PHE A 73 3.92 -4.87 10.68
CA PHE A 73 4.18 -4.94 12.12
C PHE A 73 4.61 -6.32 12.60
N PHE A 74 3.91 -7.39 12.21
CA PHE A 74 4.22 -8.75 12.67
C PHE A 74 5.27 -9.44 11.82
N THR A 75 5.15 -9.33 10.51
CA THR A 75 6.00 -10.04 9.55
C THR A 75 6.48 -9.04 8.49
N PRO A 76 7.70 -8.47 8.65
CA PRO A 76 8.18 -7.45 7.71
C PRO A 76 8.25 -7.90 6.25
N SER A 77 8.54 -9.19 6.02
CA SER A 77 8.60 -9.79 4.67
C SER A 77 7.23 -10.20 4.11
N ARG A 78 6.18 -10.20 4.93
CA ARG A 78 4.80 -10.54 4.51
C ARG A 78 3.84 -9.45 5.00
N PRO A 79 3.66 -8.39 4.21
CA PRO A 79 2.78 -7.29 4.58
C PRO A 79 1.39 -7.78 4.95
N HIS A 80 0.80 -7.17 5.97
CA HIS A 80 -0.53 -7.50 6.51
C HIS A 80 -0.71 -8.90 7.10
N GLU A 81 0.36 -9.73 7.16
CA GLU A 81 0.27 -11.06 7.75
C GLU A 81 0.67 -11.07 9.25
N PRO A 82 -0.05 -11.85 10.10
CA PRO A 82 -1.36 -12.42 9.79
C PRO A 82 -2.38 -11.33 9.53
N SER A 83 -3.37 -11.61 8.66
CA SER A 83 -4.43 -10.64 8.30
C SER A 83 -5.68 -10.81 9.17
N LEU A 84 -6.65 -9.89 9.01
CA LEU A 84 -7.98 -10.01 9.59
C LEU A 84 -8.80 -11.14 8.95
N MET A 85 -8.31 -11.72 7.86
CA MET A 85 -8.93 -12.83 7.15
C MET A 85 -8.19 -14.17 7.33
N SER A 86 -7.04 -14.18 8.03
CA SER A 86 -6.23 -15.40 8.19
C SER A 86 -7.06 -16.57 8.71
N LEU A 87 -6.92 -17.73 8.06
CA LEU A 87 -7.58 -18.96 8.47
C LEU A 87 -7.04 -19.45 9.82
N ASP A 88 -5.74 -19.24 10.07
CA ASP A 88 -5.20 -19.44 11.42
C ASP A 88 -5.84 -18.48 12.42
N LEU A 89 -6.68 -19.06 13.29
CA LEU A 89 -7.41 -18.30 14.31
C LEU A 89 -6.47 -17.54 15.26
N ALA A 90 -5.32 -18.12 15.60
CA ALA A 90 -4.36 -17.46 16.49
C ALA A 90 -3.73 -16.23 15.82
N GLY A 91 -3.33 -16.36 14.57
CA GLY A 91 -2.84 -15.26 13.74
C GLY A 91 -3.89 -14.17 13.56
N ARG A 92 -5.12 -14.53 13.18
CA ARG A 92 -6.23 -13.57 13.02
C ARG A 92 -6.49 -12.80 14.33
N LYS A 93 -6.51 -13.48 15.48
CA LYS A 93 -6.65 -12.83 16.79
C LYS A 93 -5.49 -11.88 17.10
N ARG A 94 -4.27 -12.19 16.70
CA ARG A 94 -3.12 -11.28 16.85
C ARG A 94 -3.36 -9.99 16.07
N ARG A 95 -3.86 -10.05 14.82
CA ARG A 95 -4.17 -8.87 14.02
C ARG A 95 -5.34 -8.08 14.61
N ILE A 96 -6.40 -8.73 15.05
CA ILE A 96 -7.52 -8.11 15.77
C ILE A 96 -7.00 -7.36 17.00
N ASN A 97 -6.13 -7.98 17.78
CA ASN A 97 -5.53 -7.35 18.97
C ASN A 97 -4.69 -6.13 18.62
N LEU A 98 -3.99 -6.13 17.48
CA LEU A 98 -3.24 -4.96 17.03
C LEU A 98 -4.18 -3.78 16.77
N VAL A 99 -5.31 -4.01 16.10
CA VAL A 99 -6.33 -2.97 15.85
C VAL A 99 -6.94 -2.49 17.18
N LYS A 100 -7.26 -3.40 18.10
CA LYS A 100 -7.75 -3.06 19.45
C LYS A 100 -6.76 -2.22 20.24
N ARG A 101 -5.46 -2.52 20.13
CA ARG A 101 -4.40 -1.67 20.72
C ARG A 101 -4.36 -0.29 20.06
N GLY A 102 -4.64 -0.20 18.75
CA GLY A 102 -4.82 1.08 18.06
C GLY A 102 -5.96 1.90 18.67
N ILE A 103 -7.11 1.28 18.93
CA ILE A 103 -8.26 1.90 19.59
C ILE A 103 -7.88 2.38 21.00
N GLU A 104 -7.17 1.56 21.78
CA GLU A 104 -6.73 1.93 23.12
C GLU A 104 -5.77 3.12 23.10
N VAL A 105 -4.79 3.14 22.22
CA VAL A 105 -3.83 4.25 22.07
C VAL A 105 -4.57 5.51 21.61
N ALA A 106 -5.46 5.39 20.63
CA ALA A 106 -6.29 6.50 20.15
C ALA A 106 -7.11 7.12 21.28
N ARG A 107 -7.77 6.28 22.12
CA ARG A 107 -8.51 6.70 23.31
C ARG A 107 -7.64 7.50 24.28
N LYS A 108 -6.43 6.99 24.60
CA LYS A 108 -5.52 7.64 25.57
C LYS A 108 -4.98 8.97 25.06
N LEU A 109 -4.75 9.08 23.76
CA LEU A 109 -4.22 10.29 23.12
C LEU A 109 -5.31 11.27 22.67
N GLY A 110 -6.59 10.87 22.71
CA GLY A 110 -7.70 11.69 22.23
C GLY A 110 -7.77 11.79 20.70
N VAL A 111 -7.36 10.72 20.01
CA VAL A 111 -7.44 10.60 18.55
C VAL A 111 -8.73 9.87 18.18
N SER A 112 -9.45 10.38 17.18
CA SER A 112 -10.75 9.83 16.79
C SER A 112 -10.69 8.81 15.63
N LEU A 113 -9.54 8.63 14.99
CA LEU A 113 -9.41 7.80 13.81
C LEU A 113 -8.36 6.69 14.02
N VAL A 114 -8.70 5.46 13.60
CA VAL A 114 -7.79 4.30 13.62
C VAL A 114 -7.91 3.60 12.28
N THR A 115 -6.80 3.43 11.56
CA THR A 115 -6.79 2.83 10.23
C THR A 115 -6.09 1.48 10.16
N PHE A 116 -6.54 0.63 9.22
CA PHE A 116 -5.97 -0.69 8.92
C PHE A 116 -6.32 -1.13 7.50
N GLY A 117 -5.53 -2.07 6.95
CA GLY A 117 -5.79 -2.71 5.66
C GLY A 117 -6.50 -4.06 5.79
N SER A 118 -7.14 -4.52 4.72
CA SER A 118 -7.84 -5.82 4.69
C SER A 118 -6.89 -7.02 4.72
N GLY A 119 -5.73 -6.88 4.12
CA GLY A 119 -4.82 -7.98 3.81
C GLY A 119 -5.10 -8.61 2.44
N PHE A 120 -4.25 -9.56 2.06
CA PHE A 120 -4.27 -10.22 0.76
C PHE A 120 -5.01 -11.55 0.80
N ILE A 121 -5.52 -11.99 -0.36
CA ILE A 121 -5.88 -13.40 -0.55
C ILE A 121 -4.59 -14.19 -0.67
N ARG A 122 -4.44 -15.19 0.17
CA ARG A 122 -3.27 -16.09 0.24
C ARG A 122 -3.64 -17.50 -0.17
N ASP A 123 -2.64 -18.34 -0.33
CA ASP A 123 -2.78 -19.76 -0.67
C ASP A 123 -3.78 -20.47 0.24
N GLU A 124 -3.74 -20.18 1.53
CA GLU A 124 -4.67 -20.76 2.50
C GLU A 124 -6.14 -20.53 2.11
N HIS A 125 -6.48 -19.37 1.54
CA HIS A 125 -7.84 -19.06 1.10
C HIS A 125 -8.18 -19.80 -0.21
N VAL A 126 -7.24 -19.88 -1.13
CA VAL A 126 -7.42 -20.58 -2.41
C VAL A 126 -7.59 -22.07 -2.19
N MET A 127 -6.82 -22.66 -1.27
CA MET A 127 -6.91 -24.07 -0.90
C MET A 127 -8.15 -24.42 -0.10
N ASN A 128 -8.82 -23.46 0.50
CA ASN A 128 -10.02 -23.65 1.30
C ASN A 128 -11.22 -22.84 0.74
N PRO A 129 -11.68 -23.14 -0.49
CA PRO A 129 -12.70 -22.34 -1.19
C PRO A 129 -14.09 -22.34 -0.50
N SER A 130 -14.28 -23.20 0.48
CA SER A 130 -15.49 -23.19 1.32
C SER A 130 -15.49 -22.11 2.39
N VAL A 131 -14.34 -21.51 2.67
CA VAL A 131 -14.23 -20.41 3.63
C VAL A 131 -14.35 -19.09 2.87
N ASN A 132 -15.27 -18.25 3.30
CA ASN A 132 -15.49 -16.94 2.71
C ASN A 132 -14.58 -15.89 3.40
N PRO A 133 -13.55 -15.36 2.72
CA PRO A 133 -12.65 -14.35 3.31
C PRO A 133 -13.40 -13.08 3.73
N ARG A 134 -14.48 -12.72 3.00
CA ARG A 134 -15.29 -11.54 3.32
C ARG A 134 -15.99 -11.68 4.67
N GLU A 135 -16.55 -12.84 4.96
CA GLU A 135 -17.18 -13.12 6.26
C GLU A 135 -16.15 -13.04 7.39
N LEU A 136 -14.96 -13.63 7.20
CA LEU A 136 -13.88 -13.54 8.18
C LEU A 136 -13.43 -12.10 8.43
N LEU A 137 -13.35 -11.28 7.39
CA LEU A 137 -13.01 -9.86 7.49
C LEU A 137 -14.09 -9.11 8.28
N MET A 138 -15.36 -9.31 7.93
CA MET A 138 -16.49 -8.65 8.59
C MET A 138 -16.58 -9.04 10.07
N ASP A 139 -16.43 -10.32 10.40
CA ASP A 139 -16.43 -10.80 11.78
C ASP A 139 -15.30 -10.16 12.60
N SER A 140 -14.10 -10.05 12.00
CA SER A 140 -12.96 -9.41 12.64
C SER A 140 -13.17 -7.92 12.85
N ILE A 141 -13.77 -7.22 11.87
CA ILE A 141 -14.14 -5.81 12.00
C ILE A 141 -15.19 -5.63 13.11
N HIS A 142 -16.23 -6.44 13.13
CA HIS A 142 -17.24 -6.40 14.20
C HIS A 142 -16.64 -6.66 15.58
N GLU A 143 -15.65 -7.56 15.68
CA GLU A 143 -14.95 -7.79 16.94
C GLU A 143 -14.11 -6.57 17.35
N CYS A 144 -13.48 -5.87 16.41
CA CYS A 144 -12.76 -4.64 16.71
C CYS A 144 -13.71 -3.50 17.11
N LEU A 145 -14.85 -3.35 16.44
CA LEU A 145 -15.86 -2.33 16.75
C LEU A 145 -16.44 -2.45 18.17
N LYS A 146 -16.52 -3.67 18.71
CA LYS A 146 -16.96 -3.91 20.11
C LYS A 146 -16.01 -3.32 21.16
N GLU A 147 -14.76 -3.05 20.79
CA GLU A 147 -13.79 -2.40 21.69
C GLU A 147 -14.08 -0.92 21.90
N ILE A 148 -14.79 -0.28 20.97
CA ILE A 148 -15.16 1.14 21.06
C ILE A 148 -16.35 1.30 22.00
N ARG A 149 -16.21 2.11 23.05
CA ARG A 149 -17.27 2.36 24.03
C ARG A 149 -18.35 3.29 23.44
N GLY A 150 -19.52 3.25 24.03
CA GLY A 150 -20.68 3.99 23.51
C GLY A 150 -20.53 5.50 23.45
N ASP A 151 -19.76 6.04 24.36
CA ASP A 151 -19.47 7.47 24.54
C ASP A 151 -18.22 7.98 23.80
N GLU A 152 -17.46 7.09 23.14
CA GLU A 152 -16.23 7.45 22.43
C GLU A 152 -16.51 7.88 21.00
N ASP A 153 -15.82 8.93 20.56
CA ASP A 153 -15.79 9.40 19.17
C ASP A 153 -14.59 8.77 18.41
N ILE A 154 -14.59 7.42 18.34
CA ILE A 154 -13.58 6.69 17.58
C ILE A 154 -14.22 6.00 16.38
N THR A 155 -13.62 6.18 15.22
CA THR A 155 -14.02 5.59 13.95
C THR A 155 -12.88 4.70 13.43
N LEU A 156 -13.21 3.46 13.10
CA LEU A 156 -12.31 2.54 12.38
C LEU A 156 -12.39 2.82 10.89
N LEU A 157 -11.24 2.79 10.27
CA LEU A 157 -11.09 3.09 8.85
C LEU A 157 -10.43 1.93 8.14
N ILE A 158 -11.04 1.50 7.02
CA ILE A 158 -10.42 0.52 6.13
C ILE A 158 -9.85 1.22 4.91
N GLU A 159 -8.66 0.80 4.53
CA GLU A 159 -7.95 1.31 3.38
C GLU A 159 -8.04 0.32 2.21
N PRO A 160 -8.71 0.67 1.10
CA PRO A 160 -8.56 -0.05 -0.15
C PRO A 160 -7.15 0.15 -0.70
N GLU A 161 -6.46 -0.95 -0.97
CA GLU A 161 -5.07 -0.90 -1.46
C GLU A 161 -4.90 -1.85 -2.65
N PRO A 162 -4.16 -1.43 -3.70
CA PRO A 162 -3.90 -2.25 -4.87
C PRO A 162 -3.41 -3.65 -4.50
N GLY A 163 -4.10 -4.65 -5.04
CA GLY A 163 -3.79 -6.05 -4.81
C GLY A 163 -4.31 -6.66 -3.51
N MET A 164 -4.82 -5.88 -2.56
CA MET A 164 -5.49 -6.43 -1.38
C MET A 164 -6.88 -6.98 -1.70
N PHE A 165 -7.47 -7.67 -0.73
CA PHE A 165 -8.83 -8.20 -0.83
C PHE A 165 -9.87 -7.08 -1.03
N ILE A 166 -9.70 -5.98 -0.33
CA ILE A 166 -10.42 -4.73 -0.60
C ILE A 166 -9.45 -3.82 -1.36
N GLU A 167 -9.59 -3.79 -2.67
CA GLU A 167 -8.69 -3.10 -3.59
C GLU A 167 -9.29 -1.81 -4.15
N THR A 168 -10.57 -1.86 -4.54
CA THR A 168 -11.24 -0.74 -5.20
C THR A 168 -12.15 0.03 -4.24
N ILE A 169 -12.46 1.29 -4.60
CA ILE A 169 -13.42 2.07 -3.80
C ILE A 169 -14.78 1.41 -3.74
N GLU A 170 -15.20 0.74 -4.82
CA GLU A 170 -16.50 0.08 -4.85
C GLU A 170 -16.58 -1.08 -3.85
N GLN A 171 -15.51 -1.86 -3.75
CA GLN A 171 -15.40 -2.90 -2.71
C GLN A 171 -15.40 -2.30 -1.30
N GLY A 172 -14.66 -1.20 -1.13
CA GLY A 172 -14.59 -0.49 0.16
C GLY A 172 -15.94 0.10 0.60
N MET A 173 -16.64 0.79 -0.30
CA MET A 173 -17.98 1.35 -0.03
C MET A 173 -19.00 0.24 0.27
N SER A 174 -18.99 -0.84 -0.53
CA SER A 174 -19.84 -2.01 -0.26
C SER A 174 -19.59 -2.59 1.13
N LEU A 175 -18.33 -2.69 1.55
CA LEU A 175 -18.00 -3.18 2.88
C LEU A 175 -18.49 -2.24 3.99
N VAL A 176 -18.37 -0.92 3.79
CA VAL A 176 -18.90 0.07 4.75
C VAL A 176 -20.41 -0.06 4.89
N ASP A 177 -21.12 -0.21 3.78
CA ASP A 177 -22.59 -0.38 3.78
C ASP A 177 -23.00 -1.69 4.44
N GLU A 178 -22.28 -2.79 4.20
CA GLU A 178 -22.57 -4.09 4.82
C GLU A 178 -22.29 -4.13 6.33
N ILE A 179 -21.19 -3.52 6.77
CA ILE A 179 -20.88 -3.37 8.21
C ILE A 179 -21.93 -2.49 8.91
N ASN A 180 -22.51 -1.54 8.17
CA ASN A 180 -23.60 -0.68 8.61
C ASN A 180 -23.38 -0.07 10.00
N SER A 181 -22.20 0.47 10.23
CA SER A 181 -21.84 1.14 11.48
C SER A 181 -21.47 2.61 11.23
N PRO A 182 -21.95 3.56 12.01
CA PRO A 182 -21.50 4.95 11.92
C PRO A 182 -20.01 5.10 12.27
N ARG A 183 -19.44 4.10 12.93
CA ARG A 183 -18.04 4.06 13.39
C ARG A 183 -17.13 3.27 12.47
N PHE A 184 -17.56 3.00 11.24
CA PHE A 184 -16.76 2.34 10.23
C PHE A 184 -16.84 3.10 8.91
N ARG A 185 -15.71 3.58 8.40
CA ARG A 185 -15.62 4.43 7.22
C ARG A 185 -14.38 4.06 6.38
N LEU A 186 -14.17 4.80 5.28
CA LEU A 186 -12.99 4.64 4.44
C LEU A 186 -11.86 5.56 4.90
N HIS A 187 -10.67 5.01 4.83
CA HIS A 187 -9.42 5.69 4.60
C HIS A 187 -9.09 5.52 3.12
N LEU A 188 -8.87 6.60 2.39
CA LEU A 188 -8.43 6.53 1.01
C LEU A 188 -6.97 6.96 0.91
N ASP A 189 -6.18 6.21 0.14
CA ASP A 189 -4.89 6.67 -0.35
C ASP A 189 -5.03 7.13 -1.80
N MET A 190 -4.62 8.37 -2.09
CA MET A 190 -4.73 8.95 -3.41
C MET A 190 -3.84 8.22 -4.44
N CYS A 191 -2.68 7.74 -4.01
CA CYS A 191 -1.80 6.91 -4.84
C CYS A 191 -2.46 5.56 -5.16
N HIS A 192 -3.09 4.91 -4.17
CA HIS A 192 -3.83 3.67 -4.38
C HIS A 192 -4.97 3.86 -5.39
N MET A 193 -5.72 4.95 -5.24
CA MET A 193 -6.80 5.29 -6.18
C MET A 193 -6.26 5.51 -7.60
N TYR A 194 -5.15 6.24 -7.71
CA TYR A 194 -4.50 6.49 -8.99
C TYR A 194 -4.05 5.19 -9.65
N CYS A 195 -3.55 4.24 -8.85
CA CYS A 195 -3.14 2.93 -9.35
C CYS A 195 -4.32 2.02 -9.73
N SER A 196 -5.42 2.04 -8.98
CA SER A 196 -6.48 1.02 -9.05
C SER A 196 -7.69 1.43 -9.87
N GLU A 197 -7.96 2.72 -10.04
CA GLU A 197 -9.18 3.20 -10.66
C GLU A 197 -8.93 3.76 -12.06
N ARG A 198 -9.83 3.46 -13.01
CA ARG A 198 -9.71 3.98 -14.39
C ARG A 198 -9.84 5.49 -14.45
N ASP A 199 -10.75 6.03 -13.66
CA ASP A 199 -10.99 7.45 -13.48
C ASP A 199 -10.92 7.72 -11.99
N TYR A 200 -9.68 7.86 -11.50
CA TYR A 200 -9.43 8.03 -10.07
C TYR A 200 -9.99 9.37 -9.54
N ILE A 201 -10.10 10.40 -10.38
CA ILE A 201 -10.69 11.69 -9.99
C ILE A 201 -12.17 11.51 -9.69
N ALA A 202 -12.92 10.88 -10.61
CA ALA A 202 -14.33 10.57 -10.38
C ALA A 202 -14.51 9.63 -9.18
N ALA A 203 -13.60 8.66 -9.03
CA ALA A 203 -13.58 7.72 -7.91
C ALA A 203 -13.40 8.42 -6.56
N LEU A 204 -12.45 9.35 -6.45
CA LEU A 204 -12.25 10.19 -5.25
C LEU A 204 -13.51 10.97 -4.89
N GLY A 205 -14.14 11.62 -5.86
CA GLY A 205 -15.40 12.34 -5.65
C GLY A 205 -16.53 11.43 -5.15
N LYS A 206 -16.69 10.25 -5.77
CA LYS A 206 -17.71 9.26 -5.38
C LYS A 206 -17.51 8.74 -3.97
N ALA A 207 -16.25 8.50 -3.55
CA ALA A 207 -15.92 7.94 -2.25
C ALA A 207 -15.84 8.98 -1.12
N ALA A 208 -15.76 10.26 -1.44
CA ALA A 208 -15.61 11.34 -0.45
C ALA A 208 -16.63 11.29 0.72
N PRO A 209 -17.93 11.02 0.50
CA PRO A 209 -18.92 10.91 1.60
C PRO A 209 -18.65 9.75 2.57
N TYR A 210 -18.01 8.68 2.10
CA TYR A 210 -17.63 7.53 2.90
C TYR A 210 -16.31 7.71 3.66
N THR A 211 -15.51 8.71 3.27
CA THR A 211 -14.13 8.90 3.69
C THR A 211 -14.01 9.81 4.90
N ARG A 212 -13.06 9.49 5.79
CA ARG A 212 -12.73 10.34 6.96
C ARG A 212 -11.25 10.71 7.01
N TYR A 213 -10.41 10.05 6.24
CA TYR A 213 -8.97 10.24 6.26
C TYR A 213 -8.37 9.95 4.90
N LEU A 214 -7.28 10.65 4.57
CA LEU A 214 -6.55 10.44 3.33
C LEU A 214 -5.07 10.17 3.60
N HIS A 215 -4.50 9.24 2.86
CA HIS A 215 -3.07 9.24 2.55
C HIS A 215 -2.80 9.95 1.22
N VAL A 216 -1.63 10.55 1.13
CA VAL A 216 -1.17 11.27 -0.06
C VAL A 216 0.28 10.93 -0.33
N SER A 217 0.52 10.39 -1.49
CA SER A 217 1.82 10.22 -2.11
C SER A 217 1.65 10.32 -3.62
N ASP A 218 2.72 10.45 -4.37
CA ASP A 218 2.67 10.43 -5.82
C ASP A 218 2.96 9.04 -6.37
N ALA A 219 2.71 8.83 -7.64
CA ALA A 219 3.04 7.61 -8.35
C ALA A 219 3.43 7.89 -9.79
N GLN A 220 4.25 7.01 -10.35
CA GLN A 220 4.77 7.17 -11.69
C GLN A 220 3.95 6.38 -12.69
N GLN A 221 3.47 7.06 -13.74
CA GLN A 221 2.91 6.36 -14.89
C GLN A 221 4.03 5.68 -15.67
N GLY A 222 3.83 4.39 -15.92
CA GLY A 222 4.75 3.64 -16.77
C GLY A 222 4.53 3.86 -18.26
N CYS A 223 5.46 3.36 -19.05
CA CYS A 223 5.42 3.49 -20.51
C CYS A 223 4.39 2.54 -21.12
N ASN A 224 3.15 2.96 -21.36
CA ASN A 224 2.09 2.17 -22.03
C ASN A 224 2.04 0.69 -21.60
N LEU A 225 2.08 0.46 -20.30
CA LEU A 225 2.07 -0.87 -19.73
C LEU A 225 0.75 -1.15 -19.04
N LYS A 226 0.34 -2.40 -19.06
CA LYS A 226 -0.63 -2.93 -18.12
C LYS A 226 0.09 -3.81 -17.13
N ILE A 227 -0.04 -3.51 -15.85
CA ILE A 227 0.53 -4.31 -14.79
C ILE A 227 -0.61 -5.09 -14.14
N VAL A 228 -0.48 -6.41 -14.12
CA VAL A 228 -1.48 -7.32 -13.59
C VAL A 228 -0.91 -8.00 -12.37
N LYS A 229 -1.57 -7.87 -11.24
CA LYS A 229 -1.28 -8.74 -10.11
C LYS A 229 -1.71 -10.16 -10.44
N MET A 230 -0.81 -11.08 -10.28
CA MET A 230 -1.11 -12.51 -10.35
C MET A 230 -1.55 -13.01 -8.97
N ALA A 231 -2.46 -13.97 -8.95
CA ALA A 231 -2.77 -14.68 -7.71
C ALA A 231 -1.51 -15.36 -7.16
N ASP A 232 -1.43 -15.42 -5.83
CA ASP A 232 -0.34 -16.13 -5.17
C ASP A 232 -0.28 -17.58 -5.69
N ASP A 233 0.93 -18.07 -5.92
CA ASP A 233 1.13 -19.44 -6.39
C ASP A 233 1.22 -20.38 -5.19
N LEU A 234 0.33 -21.36 -5.18
CA LEU A 234 0.22 -22.34 -4.10
C LEU A 234 1.48 -23.19 -3.90
N ALA A 235 2.29 -23.33 -4.97
CA ALA A 235 3.45 -24.19 -4.92
C ALA A 235 4.63 -23.61 -4.13
N PHE A 236 4.59 -22.31 -3.82
CA PHE A 236 5.79 -21.60 -3.39
C PHE A 236 5.67 -20.84 -2.07
N ASP A 237 4.54 -20.85 -1.43
CA ASP A 237 4.30 -20.08 -0.19
C ASP A 237 4.87 -18.65 -0.29
N LEU A 238 4.50 -17.96 -1.35
CA LEU A 238 5.09 -16.68 -1.73
C LEU A 238 4.79 -15.60 -0.71
N ASN A 239 5.84 -14.94 -0.27
CA ASN A 239 5.74 -13.79 0.62
C ASN A 239 5.34 -12.51 -0.11
N PHE A 240 5.47 -12.49 -1.44
CA PHE A 240 5.21 -11.32 -2.27
C PHE A 240 4.22 -11.65 -3.38
N ALA A 241 3.51 -10.66 -3.81
CA ALA A 241 2.67 -10.78 -4.98
C ALA A 241 3.53 -10.81 -6.25
N ASN A 242 3.11 -11.64 -7.18
CA ASN A 242 3.72 -11.71 -8.51
C ASN A 242 3.02 -10.76 -9.44
N TYR A 243 3.76 -10.13 -10.30
CA TYR A 243 3.26 -9.15 -11.24
C TYR A 243 3.55 -9.56 -12.68
N LEU A 244 2.57 -9.33 -13.51
CA LEU A 244 2.69 -9.44 -14.94
C LEU A 244 2.60 -8.04 -15.55
N VAL A 245 3.64 -7.63 -16.25
CA VAL A 245 3.66 -6.39 -17.03
C VAL A 245 3.32 -6.75 -18.47
N TYR A 246 2.20 -6.28 -18.96
CA TYR A 246 1.72 -6.57 -20.31
C TYR A 246 1.88 -5.36 -21.24
N PHE A 247 2.39 -5.60 -22.42
CA PHE A 247 2.58 -4.63 -23.49
C PHE A 247 1.50 -4.83 -24.55
N PRO A 248 0.40 -4.05 -24.52
CA PRO A 248 -0.74 -4.31 -25.40
C PRO A 248 -0.42 -4.21 -26.90
N ASP A 249 0.57 -3.37 -27.26
CA ASP A 249 0.91 -3.09 -28.66
C ASP A 249 1.57 -4.28 -29.35
N THR A 250 2.32 -5.06 -28.58
CA THR A 250 3.08 -6.21 -29.10
C THR A 250 2.56 -7.54 -28.59
N ALA A 251 1.58 -7.52 -27.67
CA ALA A 251 1.09 -8.67 -26.94
C ALA A 251 2.17 -9.45 -26.16
N ASP A 252 3.28 -8.78 -25.85
CA ASP A 252 4.35 -9.34 -25.04
C ASP A 252 4.11 -9.06 -23.56
N TYR A 253 4.84 -9.75 -22.70
CA TYR A 253 4.80 -9.47 -21.27
C TYR A 253 6.04 -9.91 -20.53
N LEU A 254 6.17 -9.33 -19.35
CA LEU A 254 7.24 -9.54 -18.40
C LEU A 254 6.62 -10.03 -17.10
N LEU A 255 7.02 -11.20 -16.64
CA LEU A 255 6.66 -11.68 -15.32
C LEU A 255 7.71 -11.19 -14.33
N ILE A 256 7.27 -10.51 -13.28
CA ILE A 256 8.11 -10.09 -12.17
C ILE A 256 7.74 -10.94 -10.96
N ASP A 257 8.73 -11.65 -10.45
CA ASP A 257 8.61 -12.51 -9.29
C ASP A 257 9.59 -12.05 -8.21
N GLY A 258 9.07 -11.61 -7.08
CA GLY A 258 9.87 -11.10 -5.97
C GLY A 258 10.51 -12.18 -5.11
N ASP A 259 10.06 -13.45 -5.21
CA ASP A 259 10.35 -14.44 -4.19
C ASP A 259 11.15 -15.67 -4.65
N HIS A 260 11.15 -15.96 -5.95
CA HIS A 260 11.71 -17.23 -6.40
C HIS A 260 12.87 -17.10 -7.39
N PRO A 261 14.10 -17.21 -6.88
CA PRO A 261 15.29 -17.29 -7.71
C PRO A 261 15.25 -18.48 -8.68
N MET A 262 14.51 -19.51 -8.33
CA MET A 262 14.45 -20.72 -9.15
C MET A 262 13.77 -20.57 -10.50
N TYR A 263 13.02 -19.49 -10.72
CA TYR A 263 12.44 -19.20 -12.03
C TYR A 263 13.29 -18.28 -12.86
N PHE A 264 14.45 -18.05 -12.39
CA PHE A 264 15.32 -17.09 -12.99
C PHE A 264 16.04 -17.69 -14.19
N TYR A 265 16.10 -16.95 -15.29
CA TYR A 265 16.80 -17.30 -16.52
C TYR A 265 16.27 -18.54 -17.24
N ASP A 266 16.98 -19.64 -17.15
CA ASP A 266 16.79 -20.82 -17.99
C ASP A 266 15.73 -21.78 -17.44
N ASP A 267 15.18 -21.49 -16.27
CA ASP A 267 14.17 -22.35 -15.68
C ASP A 267 12.80 -22.16 -16.38
N PRO A 268 12.11 -23.24 -16.71
CA PRO A 268 10.78 -23.12 -17.30
C PRO A 268 9.78 -22.58 -16.28
N VAL A 269 8.87 -21.73 -16.72
CA VAL A 269 7.76 -21.26 -15.89
C VAL A 269 6.91 -22.44 -15.46
N PRO A 270 6.63 -22.62 -14.17
CA PRO A 270 5.81 -23.72 -13.70
C PRO A 270 4.43 -23.77 -14.36
N PRO A 271 3.92 -24.98 -14.64
CA PRO A 271 2.62 -25.14 -15.34
C PRO A 271 1.46 -24.38 -14.69
N GLN A 272 1.43 -24.32 -13.37
CA GLN A 272 0.37 -23.62 -12.63
C GLN A 272 0.41 -22.11 -12.91
N ARG A 273 1.60 -21.51 -12.85
CA ARG A 273 1.83 -20.11 -13.14
C ARG A 273 1.51 -19.77 -14.59
N GLN A 274 1.89 -20.65 -15.48
CA GLN A 274 1.58 -20.52 -16.87
C GLN A 274 0.06 -20.52 -17.14
N THR A 275 -0.68 -21.42 -16.48
CA THR A 275 -2.15 -21.44 -16.56
C THR A 275 -2.78 -20.15 -16.00
N GLN A 276 -2.20 -19.56 -14.96
CA GLN A 276 -2.63 -18.26 -14.45
C GLN A 276 -2.43 -17.16 -15.47
N ILE A 277 -1.26 -17.11 -16.11
CA ILE A 277 -0.94 -16.13 -17.15
C ILE A 277 -1.93 -16.27 -18.32
N GLU A 278 -2.11 -17.50 -18.83
CA GLU A 278 -3.05 -17.79 -19.92
C GLU A 278 -4.48 -17.33 -19.59
N ARG A 279 -4.92 -17.55 -18.36
CA ARG A 279 -6.24 -17.10 -17.89
C ARG A 279 -6.34 -15.59 -17.82
N ILE A 280 -5.32 -14.90 -17.31
CA ILE A 280 -5.30 -13.45 -17.17
C ILE A 280 -5.29 -12.77 -18.54
N LEU A 281 -4.54 -13.30 -19.46
CA LEU A 281 -4.41 -12.74 -20.80
C LEU A 281 -5.54 -13.13 -21.77
N GLY A 282 -6.51 -13.93 -21.30
CA GLY A 282 -7.75 -14.16 -22.05
C GLY A 282 -7.60 -14.87 -23.39
N GLY A 283 -6.71 -15.87 -23.47
CA GLY A 283 -6.55 -16.69 -24.67
C GLY A 283 -5.43 -16.23 -25.61
N VAL A 284 -4.58 -15.33 -25.19
CA VAL A 284 -3.33 -15.08 -25.91
C VAL A 284 -2.51 -16.35 -25.91
N ASN A 285 -2.17 -16.84 -27.11
CA ASN A 285 -1.38 -18.05 -27.26
C ASN A 285 0.07 -17.77 -26.88
N ILE A 286 0.43 -18.18 -25.67
CA ILE A 286 1.76 -17.96 -25.10
C ILE A 286 2.66 -19.10 -25.53
N GLN A 287 3.67 -18.82 -26.31
CA GLN A 287 4.77 -19.77 -26.44
C GLN A 287 5.61 -19.78 -25.16
N LYS A 288 5.59 -20.93 -24.54
CA LYS A 288 6.12 -21.23 -23.21
C LYS A 288 7.64 -21.32 -23.19
N THR A 289 8.32 -20.26 -23.50
CA THR A 289 9.76 -20.17 -23.35
C THR A 289 10.11 -19.02 -22.44
N ALA A 290 10.61 -19.35 -21.26
CA ALA A 290 11.34 -18.35 -20.49
C ALA A 290 12.61 -18.00 -21.27
N ALA A 291 12.75 -16.75 -21.67
CA ALA A 291 13.96 -16.28 -22.32
C ALA A 291 14.91 -15.72 -21.27
N HIS A 292 16.19 -16.03 -21.43
CA HIS A 292 17.21 -15.42 -20.59
C HIS A 292 17.25 -13.90 -20.78
N VAL A 293 17.19 -13.16 -19.69
CA VAL A 293 17.28 -11.70 -19.70
C VAL A 293 18.71 -11.26 -19.45
N ASP A 294 19.32 -10.61 -20.43
CA ASP A 294 20.61 -9.94 -20.22
C ASP A 294 20.42 -8.68 -19.38
N TYR A 295 20.61 -8.83 -18.07
CA TYR A 295 20.48 -7.73 -17.13
C TYR A 295 21.46 -6.59 -17.36
N ASN A 296 22.67 -6.89 -17.84
CA ASN A 296 23.64 -5.85 -18.13
C ASN A 296 23.16 -4.96 -19.26
N ARG A 297 22.47 -5.53 -20.24
CA ARG A 297 21.87 -4.78 -21.33
C ARG A 297 20.61 -4.03 -20.88
N LEU A 298 19.75 -4.71 -20.12
CA LEU A 298 18.51 -4.13 -19.63
C LEU A 298 18.75 -2.96 -18.66
N TYR A 299 19.80 -3.09 -17.86
CA TYR A 299 20.15 -2.12 -16.82
C TYR A 299 21.49 -1.43 -17.04
N ALA A 300 21.85 -1.12 -18.26
CA ALA A 300 23.11 -0.44 -18.55
C ALA A 300 23.26 0.83 -17.67
N GLY A 301 24.29 0.84 -16.84
CA GLY A 301 24.57 1.94 -15.89
C GLY A 301 23.87 1.81 -14.51
N ALA A 302 23.07 0.77 -14.29
CA ALA A 302 22.47 0.50 -12.98
C ALA A 302 23.25 -0.58 -12.20
N THR A 303 23.14 -0.60 -10.88
CA THR A 303 23.71 -1.67 -10.05
C THR A 303 23.05 -3.02 -10.37
N PRO A 304 23.71 -4.18 -10.24
CA PRO A 304 23.10 -5.49 -10.44
C PRO A 304 21.83 -5.66 -9.63
N LEU A 305 20.83 -6.32 -10.18
CA LEU A 305 19.66 -6.70 -9.40
C LEU A 305 20.11 -7.50 -8.19
N ASP A 306 19.63 -7.11 -7.01
CA ASP A 306 19.70 -7.96 -5.86
C ASP A 306 18.97 -9.27 -6.17
N ASN A 307 19.43 -10.37 -5.56
CA ASN A 307 18.85 -11.70 -5.72
C ASN A 307 17.36 -11.79 -5.31
N GLU A 308 16.76 -10.69 -4.92
CA GLU A 308 15.35 -10.59 -4.50
C GLU A 308 14.41 -10.14 -5.63
N ILE A 309 14.95 -9.77 -6.80
CA ILE A 309 14.14 -9.33 -7.93
C ILE A 309 14.38 -10.25 -9.13
N PHE A 310 13.39 -11.05 -9.43
CA PHE A 310 13.46 -11.99 -10.56
C PHE A 310 12.51 -11.53 -11.66
N THR A 311 13.07 -11.37 -12.84
CA THR A 311 12.35 -10.94 -14.02
C THR A 311 12.35 -12.05 -15.04
N TYR A 312 11.18 -12.60 -15.33
CA TYR A 312 10.98 -13.54 -16.41
C TYR A 312 10.40 -12.84 -17.61
N LEU A 313 11.01 -13.11 -18.73
CA LEU A 313 10.46 -12.83 -20.03
C LEU A 313 9.71 -14.04 -20.51
N ILE A 314 8.40 -13.89 -20.64
CA ILE A 314 7.57 -14.89 -21.29
C ILE A 314 7.21 -14.29 -22.65
N SER A 315 7.72 -14.87 -23.71
CA SER A 315 7.52 -14.30 -25.02
C SER A 315 6.50 -15.05 -25.87
N VAL A 316 5.68 -14.29 -26.55
CA VAL A 316 4.98 -14.69 -27.77
C VAL A 316 6.03 -14.75 -28.91
N PRO A 317 5.81 -15.54 -29.98
CA PRO A 317 6.77 -15.60 -31.08
C PRO A 317 7.14 -14.21 -31.59
N GLY A 318 8.43 -13.90 -31.59
CA GLY A 318 8.93 -12.62 -32.05
C GLY A 318 9.29 -11.62 -30.95
N LEU A 319 9.39 -12.04 -29.68
CA LEU A 319 9.89 -11.19 -28.61
C LEU A 319 11.20 -10.55 -29.00
N SER A 320 11.19 -9.23 -29.13
CA SER A 320 12.40 -8.48 -29.41
C SER A 320 12.89 -7.80 -28.14
N TYR A 321 14.17 -7.44 -28.12
CA TYR A 321 14.73 -6.58 -27.08
C TYR A 321 14.02 -5.20 -26.99
N ASP A 322 13.27 -4.82 -27.99
CA ASP A 322 12.49 -3.58 -27.98
C ASP A 322 11.47 -3.57 -26.83
N VAL A 323 10.89 -4.73 -26.52
CA VAL A 323 9.99 -4.89 -25.37
C VAL A 323 10.74 -4.63 -24.06
N LEU A 324 11.96 -5.13 -23.94
CA LEU A 324 12.82 -4.91 -22.78
C LEU A 324 13.21 -3.44 -22.62
N GLU A 325 13.56 -2.80 -23.71
CA GLU A 325 13.89 -1.37 -23.68
C GLU A 325 12.68 -0.52 -23.28
N ARG A 326 11.48 -0.89 -23.68
CA ARG A 326 10.23 -0.24 -23.26
C ARG A 326 9.92 -0.45 -21.78
N ALA A 327 10.23 -1.62 -21.23
CA ALA A 327 10.08 -1.92 -19.80
C ALA A 327 11.17 -1.28 -18.92
N LYS A 328 12.32 -0.94 -19.51
CA LYS A 328 13.50 -0.44 -18.82
C LYS A 328 13.24 0.73 -17.86
N PRO A 329 12.48 1.78 -18.21
CA PRO A 329 12.21 2.87 -17.29
C PRO A 329 11.47 2.41 -16.02
N ILE A 330 10.48 1.52 -16.17
CA ILE A 330 9.72 0.99 -15.04
C ILE A 330 10.61 0.12 -14.16
N ILE A 331 11.34 -0.80 -14.78
CA ILE A 331 12.23 -1.69 -14.05
C ILE A 331 13.34 -0.90 -13.33
N ALA A 332 13.87 0.14 -13.98
CA ALA A 332 14.86 1.02 -13.36
C ALA A 332 14.27 1.80 -12.18
N TYR A 333 13.05 2.28 -12.31
CA TYR A 333 12.30 2.95 -11.26
C TYR A 333 12.11 2.02 -10.05
N LEU A 334 11.54 0.85 -10.27
CA LEU A 334 11.30 -0.16 -9.25
C LEU A 334 12.58 -0.57 -8.52
N ARG A 335 13.68 -0.66 -9.27
CA ARG A 335 14.98 -0.99 -8.73
C ARG A 335 15.63 0.13 -7.93
N GLY A 336 15.40 1.37 -8.31
CA GLY A 336 15.85 2.55 -7.59
C GLY A 336 15.14 2.72 -6.25
N THR A 337 13.96 2.09 -6.10
CA THR A 337 13.15 2.20 -4.92
C THR A 337 13.62 1.23 -3.84
N LYS A 338 13.63 1.68 -2.60
CA LYS A 338 14.09 0.89 -1.46
C LYS A 338 13.10 1.02 -0.32
N ASN A 339 12.86 -0.09 0.38
CA ASN A 339 12.08 -0.05 1.62
C ASN A 339 12.86 0.64 2.77
N ALA A 340 12.24 0.77 3.94
CA ALA A 340 12.85 1.36 5.12
C ALA A 340 14.18 0.68 5.54
N ASP A 341 14.37 -0.58 5.18
CA ASP A 341 15.60 -1.33 5.45
C ASP A 341 16.68 -1.13 4.39
N GLY A 342 16.43 -0.28 3.40
CA GLY A 342 17.36 -0.02 2.29
C GLY A 342 17.40 -1.11 1.23
N LYS A 343 16.50 -2.11 1.31
CA LYS A 343 16.38 -3.17 0.32
C LYS A 343 15.48 -2.75 -0.85
N PRO A 344 15.68 -3.29 -2.05
CA PRO A 344 14.75 -3.08 -3.15
C PRO A 344 13.32 -3.43 -2.72
N PHE A 345 12.39 -2.55 -3.04
CA PHE A 345 11.02 -2.69 -2.58
C PHE A 345 10.10 -3.17 -3.70
N MET A 346 9.92 -4.47 -3.75
CA MET A 346 9.08 -5.12 -4.75
C MET A 346 7.71 -5.52 -4.22
N ASP A 347 7.56 -5.59 -2.91
CA ASP A 347 6.36 -6.07 -2.25
C ASP A 347 5.16 -5.11 -2.35
N LYS A 348 5.39 -3.88 -2.80
CA LYS A 348 4.31 -2.92 -3.06
C LYS A 348 4.13 -2.56 -4.53
N MET A 349 4.66 -3.34 -5.40
CA MET A 349 4.29 -3.27 -6.80
C MET A 349 2.90 -3.84 -7.03
N ALA A 350 1.91 -3.22 -6.47
CA ALA A 350 0.57 -3.44 -6.93
C ALA A 350 0.26 -2.34 -7.92
N ALA A 351 0.36 -2.63 -9.16
CA ALA A 351 -0.18 -1.73 -10.13
C ALA A 351 -1.37 -2.39 -10.79
N ASN A 352 -2.35 -1.61 -11.05
CA ASN A 352 -3.54 -2.08 -11.68
C ASN A 352 -3.27 -2.34 -13.16
N THR A 353 -3.77 -3.44 -13.61
CA THR A 353 -3.89 -3.85 -14.99
C THR A 353 -4.50 -2.81 -15.93
N LEU A 354 -5.20 -1.83 -15.38
CA LEU A 354 -5.99 -0.89 -16.16
C LEU A 354 -5.26 0.41 -16.45
N THR A 355 -4.39 0.83 -15.54
CA THR A 355 -3.80 2.17 -15.57
C THR A 355 -2.34 2.18 -16.01
N GLY A 356 -1.62 1.08 -15.81
CA GLY A 356 -0.17 1.04 -16.06
C GLY A 356 0.64 1.90 -15.10
N ILE A 357 0.06 2.27 -13.96
CA ILE A 357 0.70 3.09 -12.94
C ILE A 357 1.35 2.19 -11.91
N VAL A 358 2.58 2.50 -11.57
CA VAL A 358 3.35 1.76 -10.59
C VAL A 358 3.00 2.24 -9.20
N HIS A 359 2.54 1.33 -8.35
CA HIS A 359 2.30 1.60 -6.95
C HIS A 359 3.61 1.75 -6.20
N TYR A 360 4.02 2.99 -6.05
CA TYR A 360 5.15 3.38 -5.24
C TYR A 360 4.88 4.77 -4.67
N HIS A 361 5.09 4.94 -3.37
CA HIS A 361 4.80 6.20 -2.70
C HIS A 361 5.94 7.20 -2.97
N GLU A 362 5.83 7.91 -4.09
CA GLU A 362 6.76 8.98 -4.45
C GLU A 362 6.43 10.28 -3.73
N ILE A 363 7.44 11.13 -3.60
CA ILE A 363 7.27 12.48 -3.08
C ILE A 363 6.28 13.23 -3.97
N PRO A 364 5.20 13.82 -3.42
CA PRO A 364 4.25 14.61 -4.19
C PRO A 364 4.92 15.66 -5.09
N GLY A 365 4.63 15.57 -6.39
CA GLY A 365 5.23 16.39 -7.44
C GLY A 365 6.41 15.75 -8.17
N GLU A 366 6.87 14.56 -7.76
CA GLU A 366 7.89 13.79 -8.48
C GLU A 366 7.30 12.70 -9.38
N GLY A 367 6.00 12.42 -9.27
CA GLY A 367 5.27 11.49 -10.12
C GLY A 367 4.42 12.19 -11.17
N THR A 368 3.31 11.54 -11.51
CA THR A 368 2.42 11.96 -12.62
C THR A 368 0.98 12.22 -12.19
N MET A 369 0.69 12.22 -10.90
CA MET A 369 -0.65 12.43 -10.38
C MET A 369 -1.08 13.90 -10.53
N ASP A 370 -2.35 14.12 -10.89
CA ASP A 370 -2.95 15.45 -10.90
C ASP A 370 -3.54 15.79 -9.52
N PHE A 371 -2.72 16.39 -8.65
CA PHE A 371 -3.13 16.81 -7.32
C PHE A 371 -4.20 17.90 -7.34
N ALA A 372 -4.15 18.83 -8.33
CA ALA A 372 -5.14 19.88 -8.43
C ALA A 372 -6.54 19.30 -8.67
N ALA A 373 -6.68 18.42 -9.65
CA ALA A 373 -7.94 17.74 -9.93
C ALA A 373 -8.39 16.87 -8.76
N SER A 374 -7.47 16.16 -8.11
CA SER A 374 -7.75 15.28 -6.97
C SER A 374 -8.32 16.04 -5.78
N PHE A 375 -7.66 17.12 -5.35
CA PHE A 375 -8.13 17.93 -4.22
C PHE A 375 -9.43 18.70 -4.55
N ASN A 376 -9.60 19.13 -5.80
CA ASN A 376 -10.87 19.75 -6.24
C ASN A 376 -12.02 18.75 -6.17
N ALA A 377 -11.85 17.53 -6.65
CA ALA A 377 -12.89 16.49 -6.59
C ALA A 377 -13.31 16.18 -5.15
N LEU A 378 -12.35 16.13 -4.22
CA LEU A 378 -12.62 15.93 -2.80
C LEU A 378 -13.37 17.14 -2.18
N ALA A 379 -12.95 18.37 -2.50
CA ALA A 379 -13.56 19.59 -1.99
C ALA A 379 -15.00 19.80 -2.50
N GLU A 380 -15.23 19.55 -3.79
CA GLU A 380 -16.57 19.61 -4.41
C GLU A 380 -17.55 18.60 -3.80
N ASN A 381 -17.03 17.47 -3.29
CA ASN A 381 -17.82 16.46 -2.58
C ASN A 381 -17.75 16.59 -1.05
N ALA A 382 -17.45 17.80 -0.57
CA ALA A 382 -17.49 18.20 0.84
C ALA A 382 -16.57 17.38 1.78
N PHE A 383 -15.52 16.76 1.26
CA PHE A 383 -14.53 16.12 2.13
C PHE A 383 -13.85 17.19 3.01
N SER A 384 -13.73 16.87 4.28
CA SER A 384 -12.98 17.66 5.26
C SER A 384 -12.25 16.72 6.21
N GLY A 385 -11.00 17.02 6.50
CA GLY A 385 -10.19 16.15 7.35
C GLY A 385 -8.70 16.32 7.08
N TYR A 386 -7.94 15.31 7.43
CA TYR A 386 -6.51 15.28 7.19
C TYR A 386 -6.17 14.51 5.92
N ALA A 387 -5.20 15.03 5.18
CA ALA A 387 -4.51 14.38 4.09
C ALA A 387 -3.05 14.18 4.53
N SER A 388 -2.70 12.96 4.86
CA SER A 388 -1.41 12.61 5.45
C SER A 388 -0.45 12.11 4.39
N VAL A 389 0.69 12.74 4.29
CA VAL A 389 1.77 12.28 3.43
C VAL A 389 2.36 11.00 4.01
N GLU A 390 2.35 9.91 3.24
CA GLU A 390 2.92 8.63 3.64
C GLU A 390 4.03 8.20 2.69
N LEU A 391 5.28 8.28 3.15
CA LEU A 391 6.48 8.09 2.33
C LEU A 391 7.50 7.17 3.00
N TYR A 392 7.09 5.93 3.29
CA TYR A 392 7.91 4.94 4.01
C TYR A 392 9.15 4.46 3.21
N HIS A 393 9.23 4.72 1.92
CA HIS A 393 10.42 4.45 1.11
C HIS A 393 11.50 5.53 1.25
N HIS A 394 11.14 6.71 1.74
CA HIS A 394 12.00 7.89 1.79
C HIS A 394 12.60 8.14 3.17
N VAL A 395 12.62 7.14 4.05
CA VAL A 395 13.14 7.28 5.43
C VAL A 395 14.57 7.82 5.48
N GLN A 396 15.42 7.46 4.52
CA GLN A 396 16.80 7.95 4.48
C GLN A 396 16.93 9.37 3.91
N SER A 397 15.92 9.86 3.23
CA SER A 397 15.81 11.21 2.67
C SER A 397 14.61 11.97 3.22
N TRP A 398 14.25 11.67 4.46
CA TRP A 398 13.03 12.18 5.10
C TRP A 398 12.93 13.71 5.12
N GLU A 399 14.05 14.43 5.26
CA GLU A 399 14.07 15.91 5.23
C GLU A 399 13.52 16.44 3.90
N LYS A 400 14.05 15.90 2.80
CA LYS A 400 13.56 16.24 1.45
C LYS A 400 12.09 15.84 1.30
N ALA A 401 11.75 14.62 1.68
CA ALA A 401 10.39 14.09 1.57
C ALA A 401 9.38 14.95 2.34
N LEU A 402 9.73 15.36 3.56
CA LEU A 402 8.89 16.19 4.42
C LEU A 402 8.69 17.59 3.82
N ASP A 403 9.78 18.28 3.45
CA ASP A 403 9.75 19.68 2.99
C ASP A 403 9.16 19.81 1.59
N ASP A 404 9.54 18.96 0.65
CA ASP A 404 9.07 19.03 -0.73
C ASP A 404 7.58 18.68 -0.83
N SER A 405 7.12 17.67 -0.07
CA SER A 405 5.70 17.33 0.00
C SER A 405 4.87 18.50 0.55
N PHE A 406 5.31 19.10 1.65
CA PHE A 406 4.60 20.26 2.22
C PHE A 406 4.52 21.41 1.22
N ARG A 407 5.64 21.76 0.61
CA ARG A 407 5.74 22.86 -0.37
C ARG A 407 4.86 22.58 -1.60
N HIS A 408 4.80 21.33 -2.05
CA HIS A 408 3.99 20.96 -3.22
C HIS A 408 2.51 20.99 -2.89
N LEU A 409 2.09 20.33 -1.82
CA LEU A 409 0.69 20.10 -1.49
C LEU A 409 -0.01 21.32 -0.88
N SER A 410 0.71 22.20 -0.17
CA SER A 410 0.13 23.42 0.41
C SER A 410 -0.48 24.39 -0.61
N ARG A 411 -0.27 24.16 -1.89
CA ARG A 411 -0.89 24.92 -2.99
C ARG A 411 -2.34 24.54 -3.26
N TYR A 412 -2.78 23.40 -2.75
CA TYR A 412 -4.06 22.78 -3.09
C TYR A 412 -5.04 22.68 -1.91
N VAL A 413 -4.62 23.03 -0.67
CA VAL A 413 -5.40 22.89 0.57
C VAL A 413 -5.66 24.23 1.27
#